data_dde39cacde0505e1c6f55c1fa67ba8ad
#
_entry.id   dde39cacde0505e1c6f55c1fa67ba8ad
#
_cell.length_a   1.000
_cell.length_b   1.000
_cell.length_c   1.000
_cell.angle_alpha   90.00
_cell.angle_beta   90.00
_cell.angle_gamma   90.00
#
_symmetry.space_group_name_H-M   'P 1'
#
loop_
_entity.id
_entity.type
_entity.pdbx_description
1 polymer ?
#
loop_
_entity_poly.entity_id
_entity_poly.type
_entity_poly.pdbx_seq_one_letter_code
_entity_poly.pdbx_strand_id
1 'polypeptide(L)'
;MEKNEKIIITATTANSWIYPEIKNWAQTIEGLIEDIVQCYEAGAAIAHVHLPRGEEVETVKRIRERCDIIIQAGMSSESIPKRKGDFDAKPDMMSVILNHHSEHFAEITVDVLHPLTELEEYCIKCKEANIRPEWEVWQHGSYWNLNFLLEKGLLEWAKPHVLTLFFNWPGGTWSPANFEEYMHRKRYLPPNSIHTVSVMGEDQMRLLVFVLTRS
;
A
#
# COMPACT_ATOMS: atom_id res chain seq x y z
N MET A 1 -31.24 8.52 9.87
CA MET A 1 -30.68 7.15 9.74
C MET A 1 -29.18 7.35 9.64
N GLU A 2 -28.46 7.05 10.70
CA GLU A 2 -26.99 7.02 10.64
C GLU A 2 -26.57 5.94 9.64
N LYS A 3 -25.91 6.34 8.57
CA LYS A 3 -25.18 5.40 7.76
C LYS A 3 -24.06 4.85 8.64
N ASN A 4 -24.12 3.57 8.97
CA ASN A 4 -22.96 2.84 9.52
C ASN A 4 -21.89 2.81 8.43
N GLU A 5 -21.12 3.87 8.33
CA GLU A 5 -19.98 3.94 7.42
C GLU A 5 -18.88 3.05 8.02
N LYS A 6 -18.54 1.99 7.30
CA LYS A 6 -17.44 1.10 7.69
C LYS A 6 -16.12 1.76 7.33
N ILE A 7 -15.17 1.70 8.24
CA ILE A 7 -13.79 2.16 8.05
C ILE A 7 -12.94 0.96 7.64
N ILE A 8 -12.10 1.14 6.64
CA ILE A 8 -11.10 0.15 6.26
C ILE A 8 -9.82 0.45 7.04
N ILE A 9 -9.39 -0.48 7.87
CA ILE A 9 -8.13 -0.40 8.59
C ILE A 9 -7.12 -1.33 7.92
N THR A 10 -6.02 -0.75 7.43
CA THR A 10 -4.86 -1.49 6.94
C THR A 10 -3.81 -1.51 8.04
N ALA A 11 -3.45 -2.71 8.52
CA ALA A 11 -2.36 -2.90 9.45
C ALA A 11 -1.06 -3.15 8.68
N THR A 12 0.00 -2.45 9.04
CA THR A 12 1.33 -2.65 8.47
C THR A 12 2.21 -3.36 9.49
N THR A 13 2.75 -4.52 9.10
CA THR A 13 3.57 -5.38 9.96
C THR A 13 5.00 -5.47 9.44
N ALA A 14 5.97 -5.76 10.33
CA ALA A 14 7.37 -6.02 9.99
C ALA A 14 8.14 -4.87 9.30
N ASN A 15 7.98 -3.65 9.77
CA ASN A 15 8.68 -2.46 9.24
C ASN A 15 9.78 -1.93 10.17
N SER A 16 10.57 -2.80 10.75
CA SER A 16 11.67 -2.43 11.67
C SER A 16 12.73 -1.53 11.06
N TRP A 17 12.90 -1.58 9.76
CA TRP A 17 13.89 -0.78 9.02
C TRP A 17 13.49 0.71 8.90
N ILE A 18 12.20 1.03 9.09
CA ILE A 18 11.71 2.43 9.12
C ILE A 18 11.93 3.04 10.50
N TYR A 19 11.67 2.26 11.54
CA TYR A 19 11.76 2.69 12.93
C TYR A 19 12.64 1.72 13.73
N PRO A 20 13.96 1.84 13.66
CA PRO A 20 14.89 0.90 14.32
C PRO A 20 14.76 0.89 15.85
N GLU A 21 14.16 1.91 16.46
CA GLU A 21 13.85 1.97 17.89
C GLU A 21 12.66 1.09 18.30
N ILE A 22 11.83 0.67 17.38
CA ILE A 22 10.72 -0.27 17.67
C ILE A 22 11.31 -1.65 17.94
N LYS A 23 11.16 -2.11 19.17
CA LYS A 23 11.73 -3.39 19.63
C LYS A 23 10.78 -4.58 19.49
N ASN A 24 9.48 -4.32 19.39
CA ASN A 24 8.43 -5.34 19.42
C ASN A 24 7.89 -5.61 18.00
N TRP A 25 8.76 -5.92 17.06
CA TRP A 25 8.37 -6.36 15.73
C TRP A 25 8.76 -7.82 15.50
N ALA A 26 8.01 -8.49 14.63
CA ALA A 26 8.24 -9.90 14.35
C ALA A 26 9.62 -10.13 13.71
N GLN A 27 10.41 -10.99 14.33
CA GLN A 27 11.76 -11.38 13.89
C GLN A 27 11.75 -12.68 13.06
N THR A 28 10.62 -13.39 13.06
CA THR A 28 10.44 -14.68 12.41
C THR A 28 9.15 -14.69 11.60
N ILE A 29 9.05 -15.58 10.62
CA ILE A 29 7.82 -15.76 9.84
C ILE A 29 6.64 -16.13 10.75
N GLU A 30 6.86 -16.96 11.75
CA GLU A 30 5.81 -17.31 12.72
C GLU A 30 5.32 -16.11 13.49
N GLY A 31 6.24 -15.28 13.99
CA GLY A 31 5.88 -14.02 14.65
C GLY A 31 5.14 -13.06 13.74
N LEU A 32 5.56 -12.95 12.47
CA LEU A 32 4.87 -12.13 11.47
C LEU A 32 3.43 -12.59 11.26
N ILE A 33 3.22 -13.89 11.12
CA ILE A 33 1.89 -14.48 10.96
C ILE A 33 1.03 -14.22 12.20
N GLU A 34 1.61 -14.39 13.39
CA GLU A 34 0.93 -14.12 14.65
C GLU A 34 0.50 -12.66 14.77
N ASP A 35 1.38 -11.70 14.44
CA ASP A 35 1.06 -10.26 14.43
C ASP A 35 -0.10 -9.96 13.48
N ILE A 36 -0.11 -10.58 12.30
CA ILE A 36 -1.20 -10.41 11.31
C ILE A 36 -2.52 -10.94 11.86
N VAL A 37 -2.51 -12.11 12.48
CA VAL A 37 -3.71 -12.71 13.08
C VAL A 37 -4.25 -11.82 14.19
N GLN A 38 -3.39 -11.32 15.07
CA GLN A 38 -3.80 -10.39 16.12
C GLN A 38 -4.37 -9.08 15.56
N CYS A 39 -3.80 -8.54 14.49
CA CYS A 39 -4.37 -7.38 13.80
C CYS A 39 -5.76 -7.68 13.24
N TYR A 40 -5.95 -8.85 12.64
CA TYR A 40 -7.26 -9.30 12.15
C TYR A 40 -8.29 -9.42 13.27
N GLU A 41 -7.94 -10.05 14.38
CA GLU A 41 -8.80 -10.19 15.56
C GLU A 41 -9.15 -8.81 16.18
N ALA A 42 -8.24 -7.84 16.09
CA ALA A 42 -8.47 -6.45 16.50
C ALA A 42 -9.33 -5.64 15.51
N GLY A 43 -9.69 -6.21 14.35
CA GLY A 43 -10.59 -5.61 13.37
C GLY A 43 -9.91 -5.01 12.14
N ALA A 44 -8.64 -5.26 11.89
CA ALA A 44 -7.99 -4.87 10.63
C ALA A 44 -8.59 -5.66 9.46
N ALA A 45 -8.87 -4.97 8.35
CA ALA A 45 -9.41 -5.57 7.13
C ALA A 45 -8.30 -6.01 6.16
N ILE A 46 -7.17 -5.32 6.18
CA ILE A 46 -6.05 -5.53 5.26
C ILE A 46 -4.76 -5.63 6.08
N ALA A 47 -3.93 -6.62 5.77
CA ALA A 47 -2.55 -6.70 6.21
C ALA A 47 -1.62 -6.27 5.06
N HIS A 48 -0.99 -5.11 5.20
CA HIS A 48 0.11 -4.70 4.33
C HIS A 48 1.39 -5.35 4.85
N VAL A 49 1.97 -6.25 4.09
CA VAL A 49 3.09 -7.09 4.53
C VAL A 49 4.21 -7.11 3.50
N HIS A 50 5.45 -6.94 3.98
CA HIS A 50 6.64 -7.21 3.20
C HIS A 50 6.95 -8.70 3.32
N LEU A 51 6.55 -9.48 2.33
CA LEU A 51 6.70 -10.94 2.36
C LEU A 51 8.19 -11.33 2.43
N PRO A 52 8.58 -12.27 3.31
CA PRO A 52 9.96 -12.71 3.44
C PRO A 52 10.46 -13.37 2.16
N ARG A 53 11.59 -12.94 1.64
CA ARG A 53 12.15 -13.39 0.38
C ARG A 53 12.47 -14.88 0.39
N GLY A 54 11.96 -15.59 -0.61
CA GLY A 54 12.06 -17.05 -0.74
C GLY A 54 11.01 -17.83 0.01
N GLU A 55 10.19 -17.17 0.83
CA GLU A 55 9.15 -17.78 1.66
C GLU A 55 7.76 -17.18 1.39
N GLU A 56 7.61 -16.38 0.31
CA GLU A 56 6.40 -15.59 0.02
C GLU A 56 5.17 -16.50 -0.09
N VAL A 57 5.28 -17.59 -0.84
CA VAL A 57 4.18 -18.55 -1.09
C VAL A 57 3.74 -19.21 0.21
N GLU A 58 4.70 -19.72 1.00
CA GLU A 58 4.39 -20.40 2.24
C GLU A 58 3.83 -19.42 3.28
N THR A 59 4.35 -18.20 3.33
CA THR A 59 3.86 -17.15 4.25
C THR A 59 2.39 -16.82 3.94
N VAL A 60 2.03 -16.55 2.68
CA VAL A 60 0.64 -16.26 2.28
C VAL A 60 -0.27 -17.43 2.59
N LYS A 61 0.14 -18.66 2.27
CA LYS A 61 -0.62 -19.87 2.58
C LYS A 61 -0.92 -19.99 4.09
N ARG A 62 0.08 -19.84 4.93
CA ARG A 62 -0.04 -19.97 6.39
C ARG A 62 -0.90 -18.86 7.00
N ILE A 63 -0.87 -17.64 6.48
CA ILE A 63 -1.79 -16.57 6.90
C ILE A 63 -3.22 -16.99 6.62
N ARG A 64 -3.51 -17.46 5.38
CA ARG A 64 -4.85 -17.89 4.97
C ARG A 64 -5.40 -19.10 5.73
N GLU A 65 -4.53 -19.95 6.26
CA GLU A 65 -4.93 -21.06 7.12
C GLU A 65 -5.42 -20.58 8.50
N ARG A 66 -5.10 -19.34 8.89
CA ARG A 66 -5.39 -18.80 10.22
C ARG A 66 -6.45 -17.70 10.26
N CYS A 67 -6.58 -16.90 9.20
CA CYS A 67 -7.56 -15.83 9.16
C CYS A 67 -7.92 -15.41 7.72
N ASP A 68 -9.06 -14.73 7.57
CA ASP A 68 -9.59 -14.24 6.28
C ASP A 68 -9.18 -12.77 6.00
N ILE A 69 -8.08 -12.30 6.54
CA ILE A 69 -7.59 -10.94 6.29
C ILE A 69 -7.18 -10.80 4.81
N ILE A 70 -7.48 -9.65 4.20
CA ILE A 70 -6.96 -9.32 2.87
C ILE A 70 -5.44 -9.13 2.96
N ILE A 71 -4.69 -9.91 2.19
CA ILE A 71 -3.23 -9.84 2.16
C ILE A 71 -2.80 -8.90 1.03
N GLN A 72 -2.10 -7.83 1.39
CA GLN A 72 -1.51 -6.88 0.47
C GLN A 72 0.02 -7.01 0.52
N ALA A 73 0.63 -7.47 -0.56
CA ALA A 73 2.08 -7.52 -0.67
C ALA A 73 2.66 -6.11 -0.86
N GLY A 74 3.55 -5.72 0.03
CA GLY A 74 4.28 -4.45 0.02
C GLY A 74 5.45 -4.44 -0.97
N MET A 75 6.53 -3.70 -0.63
CA MET A 75 7.71 -3.51 -1.49
C MET A 75 7.38 -2.87 -2.84
N SER A 76 6.50 -1.87 -2.82
CA SER A 76 5.99 -1.16 -4.00
C SER A 76 7.07 -0.46 -4.83
N SER A 77 8.24 -0.21 -4.24
CA SER A 77 9.42 0.36 -4.89
C SER A 77 10.25 -0.64 -5.72
N GLU A 78 9.95 -1.92 -5.65
CA GLU A 78 10.70 -2.94 -6.39
C GLU A 78 10.16 -3.16 -7.80
N SER A 79 11.10 -3.47 -8.71
CA SER A 79 10.75 -3.83 -10.08
C SER A 79 10.10 -5.21 -10.17
N ILE A 80 9.33 -5.45 -11.22
CA ILE A 80 8.59 -6.70 -11.46
C ILE A 80 9.47 -7.96 -11.31
N PRO A 81 10.70 -8.04 -11.86
CA PRO A 81 11.54 -9.22 -11.69
C PRO A 81 11.86 -9.54 -10.24
N LYS A 82 12.05 -8.51 -9.40
CA LYS A 82 12.31 -8.69 -7.96
C LYS A 82 11.08 -9.17 -7.20
N ARG A 83 9.90 -8.91 -7.71
CA ARG A 83 8.60 -9.28 -7.11
C ARG A 83 8.03 -10.60 -7.62
N LYS A 84 8.86 -11.42 -8.29
CA LYS A 84 8.40 -12.72 -8.79
C LYS A 84 7.78 -13.60 -7.69
N GLY A 85 8.39 -13.65 -6.51
CA GLY A 85 7.86 -14.40 -5.36
C GLY A 85 6.49 -13.89 -4.90
N ASP A 86 6.28 -12.56 -4.89
CA ASP A 86 5.00 -11.96 -4.58
C ASP A 86 3.91 -12.40 -5.58
N PHE A 87 4.22 -12.38 -6.89
CA PHE A 87 3.28 -12.86 -7.91
C PHE A 87 2.98 -14.37 -7.79
N ASP A 88 4.00 -15.19 -7.49
CA ASP A 88 3.84 -16.62 -7.28
C ASP A 88 2.99 -16.93 -6.03
N ALA A 89 3.11 -16.11 -4.98
CA ALA A 89 2.34 -16.23 -3.74
C ALA A 89 0.85 -15.88 -3.89
N LYS A 90 0.50 -15.11 -4.93
CA LYS A 90 -0.87 -14.67 -5.22
C LYS A 90 -1.58 -14.05 -4.02
N PRO A 91 -1.05 -12.97 -3.43
CA PRO A 91 -1.78 -12.20 -2.43
C PRO A 91 -3.06 -11.62 -3.04
N ASP A 92 -3.97 -11.12 -2.22
CA ASP A 92 -5.20 -10.50 -2.73
C ASP A 92 -4.92 -9.16 -3.40
N MET A 93 -3.93 -8.45 -2.89
CA MET A 93 -3.53 -7.13 -3.36
C MET A 93 -2.00 -6.99 -3.44
N MET A 94 -1.56 -6.04 -4.24
CA MET A 94 -0.15 -5.68 -4.38
C MET A 94 -0.01 -4.17 -4.51
N SER A 95 0.81 -3.55 -3.66
CA SER A 95 1.08 -2.12 -3.77
C SER A 95 2.09 -1.81 -4.87
N VAL A 96 1.85 -0.71 -5.59
CA VAL A 96 2.67 -0.25 -6.71
C VAL A 96 2.80 1.27 -6.66
N ILE A 97 4.03 1.78 -6.60
CA ILE A 97 4.30 3.22 -6.68
C ILE A 97 4.07 3.70 -8.12
N LEU A 98 3.29 4.76 -8.27
CA LEU A 98 2.88 5.25 -9.59
C LEU A 98 3.96 6.02 -10.37
N ASN A 99 5.08 6.37 -9.75
CA ASN A 99 6.14 7.11 -10.43
C ASN A 99 7.48 7.05 -9.68
N HIS A 100 8.40 7.96 -10.02
CA HIS A 100 9.67 8.07 -9.32
C HIS A 100 9.45 8.28 -7.83
N HIS A 101 10.24 7.60 -7.06
CA HIS A 101 10.16 7.57 -5.62
C HIS A 101 11.54 7.78 -5.03
N SER A 102 11.65 8.72 -4.12
CA SER A 102 12.85 8.99 -3.35
C SER A 102 12.47 9.03 -1.88
N GLU A 103 13.09 8.17 -1.09
CA GLU A 103 12.88 8.07 0.34
C GLU A 103 14.19 8.25 1.11
N HIS A 104 14.11 8.84 2.28
CA HIS A 104 15.25 8.94 3.19
C HIS A 104 14.78 8.75 4.63
N PHE A 105 15.05 7.56 5.19
CA PHE A 105 14.77 7.25 6.59
C PHE A 105 15.78 6.25 7.14
N ALA A 106 16.02 6.29 8.46
CA ALA A 106 16.96 5.40 9.15
C ALA A 106 18.33 5.30 8.46
N GLU A 107 18.87 6.45 7.98
CA GLU A 107 20.15 6.54 7.25
C GLU A 107 20.19 5.84 5.89
N ILE A 108 19.06 5.34 5.41
CA ILE A 108 18.92 4.71 4.10
C ILE A 108 18.31 5.72 3.13
N THR A 109 18.92 5.85 1.96
CA THR A 109 18.36 6.59 0.82
C THR A 109 18.02 5.60 -0.28
N VAL A 110 16.78 5.64 -0.75
CA VAL A 110 16.31 4.81 -1.86
C VAL A 110 15.74 5.70 -2.95
N ASP A 111 16.30 5.59 -4.14
CA ASP A 111 15.77 6.23 -5.34
C ASP A 111 15.28 5.14 -6.29
N VAL A 112 14.02 5.20 -6.64
CA VAL A 112 13.36 4.22 -7.49
C VAL A 112 12.74 4.91 -8.69
N LEU A 113 12.96 4.33 -9.85
CA LEU A 113 12.36 4.76 -11.11
C LEU A 113 11.38 3.69 -11.59
N HIS A 114 10.09 4.03 -11.62
CA HIS A 114 9.07 3.23 -12.28
C HIS A 114 8.69 3.87 -13.62
N PRO A 115 9.26 3.42 -14.75
CA PRO A 115 8.87 3.92 -16.05
C PRO A 115 7.43 3.51 -16.40
N LEU A 116 6.76 4.28 -17.24
CA LEU A 116 5.38 3.97 -17.66
C LEU A 116 5.22 2.56 -18.24
N THR A 117 6.23 2.08 -18.97
CA THR A 117 6.23 0.73 -19.53
C THR A 117 6.18 -0.37 -18.45
N GLU A 118 6.84 -0.15 -17.32
CA GLU A 118 6.76 -1.07 -16.17
C GLU A 118 5.41 -0.98 -15.48
N LEU A 119 4.82 0.22 -15.35
CA LEU A 119 3.48 0.39 -14.81
C LEU A 119 2.41 -0.30 -15.67
N GLU A 120 2.53 -0.22 -17.01
CA GLU A 120 1.70 -0.98 -17.94
C GLU A 120 1.85 -2.50 -17.72
N GLU A 121 3.09 -2.97 -17.57
CA GLU A 121 3.39 -4.38 -17.29
C GLU A 121 2.80 -4.82 -15.93
N TYR A 122 2.86 -3.98 -14.89
CA TYR A 122 2.18 -4.25 -13.62
C TYR A 122 0.67 -4.45 -13.81
N CYS A 123 0.00 -3.59 -14.59
CA CYS A 123 -1.43 -3.75 -14.88
C CYS A 123 -1.74 -5.11 -15.51
N ILE A 124 -0.93 -5.54 -16.48
CA ILE A 124 -1.09 -6.80 -17.19
C ILE A 124 -0.86 -8.00 -16.26
N LYS A 125 0.28 -8.02 -15.56
CA LYS A 125 0.66 -9.12 -14.67
C LYS A 125 -0.29 -9.28 -13.48
N CYS A 126 -0.71 -8.17 -12.89
CA CYS A 126 -1.70 -8.19 -11.81
C CYS A 126 -3.03 -8.79 -12.30
N LYS A 127 -3.47 -8.42 -13.51
CA LYS A 127 -4.66 -8.99 -14.12
C LYS A 127 -4.53 -10.50 -14.37
N GLU A 128 -3.42 -10.92 -14.95
CA GLU A 128 -3.14 -12.34 -15.22
C GLU A 128 -3.07 -13.19 -13.95
N ALA A 129 -2.49 -12.65 -12.89
CA ALA A 129 -2.38 -13.32 -11.60
C ALA A 129 -3.66 -13.21 -10.75
N ASN A 130 -4.64 -12.40 -11.15
CA ASN A 130 -5.84 -12.04 -10.38
C ASN A 130 -5.47 -11.38 -9.03
N ILE A 131 -4.47 -10.52 -9.04
CA ILE A 131 -4.02 -9.72 -7.88
C ILE A 131 -4.49 -8.29 -8.09
N ARG A 132 -5.22 -7.71 -7.14
CA ARG A 132 -5.67 -6.33 -7.24
C ARG A 132 -4.51 -5.36 -6.97
N PRO A 133 -4.15 -4.48 -7.92
CA PRO A 133 -3.16 -3.43 -7.62
C PRO A 133 -3.75 -2.40 -6.66
N GLU A 134 -2.95 -1.98 -5.72
CA GLU A 134 -3.16 -0.79 -4.92
C GLU A 134 -2.11 0.24 -5.35
N TRP A 135 -2.58 1.42 -5.75
CA TRP A 135 -1.75 2.44 -6.36
C TRP A 135 -1.32 3.46 -5.32
N GLU A 136 -0.02 3.55 -5.10
CA GLU A 136 0.54 4.50 -4.16
C GLU A 136 0.73 5.88 -4.80
N VAL A 137 0.07 6.86 -4.22
CA VAL A 137 0.10 8.25 -4.64
C VAL A 137 0.96 9.05 -3.66
N TRP A 138 2.20 9.29 -4.03
CA TRP A 138 3.17 10.00 -3.20
C TRP A 138 3.20 11.50 -3.51
N GLN A 139 2.94 11.87 -4.74
CA GLN A 139 2.97 13.25 -5.21
C GLN A 139 1.96 13.47 -6.35
N HIS A 140 1.75 14.71 -6.76
CA HIS A 140 0.78 15.03 -7.82
C HIS A 140 1.08 14.38 -9.17
N GLY A 141 2.35 14.18 -9.53
CA GLY A 141 2.73 13.46 -10.75
C GLY A 141 2.17 12.04 -10.83
N SER A 142 1.89 11.40 -9.69
CA SER A 142 1.27 10.07 -9.64
C SER A 142 -0.10 10.04 -10.33
N TYR A 143 -0.88 11.11 -10.23
CA TYR A 143 -2.20 11.19 -10.90
C TYR A 143 -2.10 11.23 -12.42
N TRP A 144 -1.03 11.83 -12.95
CA TRP A 144 -0.81 11.80 -14.39
C TRP A 144 -0.59 10.37 -14.88
N ASN A 145 0.28 9.60 -14.21
CA ASN A 145 0.53 8.20 -14.53
C ASN A 145 -0.72 7.34 -14.36
N LEU A 146 -1.49 7.56 -13.29
CA LEU A 146 -2.76 6.87 -13.08
C LEU A 146 -3.75 7.13 -14.21
N ASN A 147 -3.94 8.39 -14.59
CA ASN A 147 -4.84 8.78 -15.69
C ASN A 147 -4.39 8.16 -17.01
N PHE A 148 -3.10 8.15 -17.29
CA PHE A 148 -2.55 7.49 -18.48
C PHE A 148 -2.92 6.00 -18.54
N LEU A 149 -2.82 5.27 -17.43
CA LEU A 149 -3.22 3.86 -17.36
C LEU A 149 -4.74 3.67 -17.53
N LEU A 150 -5.53 4.58 -16.94
CA LEU A 150 -6.99 4.59 -17.07
C LEU A 150 -7.43 4.86 -18.50
N GLU A 151 -6.87 5.85 -19.17
CA GLU A 151 -7.17 6.21 -20.57
C GLU A 151 -6.83 5.06 -21.54
N LYS A 152 -5.80 4.27 -21.23
CA LYS A 152 -5.48 3.05 -21.96
C LYS A 152 -6.41 1.87 -21.66
N GLY A 153 -7.35 1.98 -20.74
CA GLY A 153 -8.28 0.92 -20.34
C GLY A 153 -7.61 -0.23 -19.56
N LEU A 154 -6.37 -0.04 -19.10
CA LEU A 154 -5.61 -1.10 -18.43
C LEU A 154 -6.14 -1.45 -17.03
N LEU A 155 -6.95 -0.57 -16.43
CA LEU A 155 -7.46 -0.70 -15.07
C LEU A 155 -8.96 -1.00 -14.98
N GLU A 156 -9.65 -1.19 -16.10
CA GLU A 156 -11.11 -1.41 -16.12
C GLU A 156 -11.54 -2.64 -15.30
N TRP A 157 -10.73 -3.69 -15.31
CA TRP A 157 -10.97 -4.92 -14.56
C TRP A 157 -10.81 -4.79 -13.05
N ALA A 158 -10.05 -3.77 -12.58
CA ALA A 158 -9.65 -3.57 -11.19
C ALA A 158 -10.51 -2.55 -10.43
N LYS A 159 -11.75 -2.33 -10.86
CA LYS A 159 -12.69 -1.45 -10.15
C LYS A 159 -13.32 -2.13 -8.93
N PRO A 160 -13.57 -1.41 -7.81
CA PRO A 160 -13.13 -0.04 -7.57
C PRO A 160 -11.60 0.07 -7.54
N HIS A 161 -11.05 1.20 -8.02
CA HIS A 161 -9.61 1.43 -7.95
C HIS A 161 -9.19 1.66 -6.51
N VAL A 162 -8.13 1.00 -6.06
CA VAL A 162 -7.63 1.17 -4.69
C VAL A 162 -6.38 2.03 -4.71
N LEU A 163 -6.37 3.08 -3.91
CA LEU A 163 -5.26 4.02 -3.83
C LEU A 163 -4.87 4.26 -2.36
N THR A 164 -3.58 4.47 -2.12
CA THR A 164 -3.09 5.00 -0.84
C THR A 164 -2.43 6.36 -1.06
N LEU A 165 -2.89 7.36 -0.33
CA LEU A 165 -2.32 8.69 -0.33
C LEU A 165 -1.26 8.78 0.76
N PHE A 166 -0.01 9.03 0.38
CA PHE A 166 1.11 9.12 1.30
C PHE A 166 1.40 10.57 1.71
N PHE A 167 1.63 10.79 3.00
CA PHE A 167 1.92 12.09 3.59
C PHE A 167 3.06 12.01 4.60
N ASN A 168 3.86 13.05 4.62
CA ASN A 168 4.94 13.27 5.59
C ASN A 168 6.07 12.21 5.56
N TRP A 169 6.14 11.41 4.51
CA TRP A 169 7.23 10.46 4.32
C TRP A 169 8.49 11.20 3.87
N PRO A 170 9.63 11.04 4.57
CA PRO A 170 10.86 11.72 4.22
C PRO A 170 11.40 11.30 2.85
N GLY A 171 11.85 12.24 2.06
CA GLY A 171 12.41 12.00 0.73
C GLY A 171 12.03 13.07 -0.28
N GLY A 172 12.45 12.91 -1.51
CA GLY A 172 12.19 13.86 -2.60
C GLY A 172 10.73 13.91 -3.04
N THR A 173 9.89 13.01 -2.55
CA THR A 173 8.45 12.93 -2.80
C THR A 173 7.61 13.38 -1.61
N TRP A 174 8.22 14.07 -0.67
CA TRP A 174 7.56 14.54 0.54
C TRP A 174 6.34 15.42 0.25
N SER A 175 5.28 15.19 1.01
CA SER A 175 4.02 15.94 0.96
C SER A 175 3.54 16.16 2.38
N PRO A 176 3.16 17.39 2.79
CA PRO A 176 2.83 17.69 4.17
C PRO A 176 1.56 16.95 4.64
N ALA A 177 1.60 16.47 5.89
CA ALA A 177 0.46 15.81 6.53
C ALA A 177 -0.52 16.84 7.09
N ASN A 178 -1.19 17.58 6.22
CA ASN A 178 -2.21 18.54 6.61
C ASN A 178 -3.49 18.36 5.79
N PHE A 179 -4.55 19.00 6.25
CA PHE A 179 -5.86 18.78 5.66
C PHE A 179 -6.05 19.47 4.30
N GLU A 180 -5.39 20.59 4.06
CA GLU A 180 -5.40 21.29 2.79
C GLU A 180 -4.82 20.41 1.68
N GLU A 181 -3.68 19.78 1.95
CA GLU A 181 -3.03 18.85 1.02
C GLU A 181 -3.89 17.61 0.78
N TYR A 182 -4.46 17.01 1.84
CA TYR A 182 -5.40 15.90 1.69
C TYR A 182 -6.59 16.29 0.81
N MET A 183 -7.28 17.40 1.13
CA MET A 183 -8.45 17.85 0.36
C MET A 183 -8.08 18.21 -1.09
N HIS A 184 -6.88 18.76 -1.30
CA HIS A 184 -6.38 19.02 -2.64
C HIS A 184 -6.20 17.73 -3.41
N ARG A 185 -5.51 16.74 -2.86
CA ARG A 185 -5.23 15.46 -3.52
C ARG A 185 -6.49 14.62 -3.72
N LYS A 186 -7.43 14.64 -2.78
CA LYS A 186 -8.71 13.95 -2.89
C LYS A 186 -9.49 14.33 -4.16
N ARG A 187 -9.34 15.55 -4.67
CA ARG A 187 -10.04 16.04 -5.88
C ARG A 187 -9.61 15.32 -7.16
N TYR A 188 -8.42 14.72 -7.16
CA TYR A 188 -7.87 14.03 -8.33
C TYR A 188 -8.08 12.52 -8.30
N LEU A 189 -8.76 12.01 -7.28
CA LEU A 189 -9.10 10.58 -7.22
C LEU A 189 -10.08 10.25 -8.35
N PRO A 190 -9.84 9.15 -9.07
CA PRO A 190 -10.73 8.74 -10.14
C PRO A 190 -12.11 8.32 -9.60
N PRO A 191 -13.17 8.40 -10.40
CA PRO A 191 -14.47 7.84 -10.05
C PRO A 191 -14.36 6.34 -9.74
N ASN A 192 -15.21 5.85 -8.84
CA ASN A 192 -15.19 4.45 -8.39
C ASN A 192 -13.85 4.01 -7.79
N SER A 193 -13.27 4.86 -6.96
CA SER A 193 -12.08 4.54 -6.18
C SER A 193 -12.40 4.41 -4.69
N ILE A 194 -11.60 3.58 -4.03
CA ILE A 194 -11.48 3.51 -2.57
C ILE A 194 -10.09 4.02 -2.25
N HIS A 195 -9.95 4.89 -1.27
CA HIS A 195 -8.64 5.36 -0.87
C HIS A 195 -8.40 5.17 0.62
N THR A 196 -7.17 4.88 0.94
CA THR A 196 -6.59 4.89 2.28
C THR A 196 -5.59 6.03 2.40
N VAL A 197 -5.15 6.31 3.61
CA VAL A 197 -4.20 7.39 3.91
C VAL A 197 -3.08 6.80 4.76
N SER A 198 -1.84 6.99 4.30
CA SER A 198 -0.63 6.63 5.03
C SER A 198 0.10 7.91 5.44
N VAL A 199 0.37 8.06 6.73
CA VAL A 199 1.03 9.24 7.29
C VAL A 199 2.20 8.79 8.16
N MET A 200 3.37 9.38 7.94
CA MET A 200 4.51 9.16 8.82
C MET A 200 4.62 10.25 9.89
N GLY A 201 4.97 9.84 11.11
CA GLY A 201 5.30 10.75 12.21
C GLY A 201 4.12 11.21 13.04
N GLU A 202 4.33 12.31 13.78
CA GLU A 202 3.42 12.80 14.84
C GLU A 202 2.04 13.24 14.33
N ASP A 203 1.95 13.66 13.07
CA ASP A 203 0.70 14.13 12.47
C ASP A 203 -0.25 13.00 12.05
N GLN A 204 0.16 11.73 12.18
CA GLN A 204 -0.62 10.57 11.75
C GLN A 204 -2.04 10.60 12.32
N MET A 205 -2.18 10.63 13.64
CA MET A 205 -3.50 10.61 14.28
C MET A 205 -4.34 11.83 13.94
N ARG A 206 -3.72 13.01 13.82
CA ARG A 206 -4.40 14.25 13.48
C ARG A 206 -5.04 14.18 12.10
N LEU A 207 -4.27 13.76 11.08
CA LEU A 207 -4.78 13.65 9.72
C LEU A 207 -5.80 12.52 9.58
N LEU A 208 -5.57 11.34 10.19
CA LEU A 208 -6.50 10.21 10.14
C LEU A 208 -7.85 10.56 10.75
N VAL A 209 -7.90 11.21 11.92
CA VAL A 209 -9.16 11.67 12.54
C VAL A 209 -9.90 12.64 11.62
N PHE A 210 -9.18 13.56 10.98
CA PHE A 210 -9.79 14.48 10.01
C PHE A 210 -10.38 13.73 8.81
N VAL A 211 -9.64 12.78 8.23
CA VAL A 211 -10.11 11.97 7.09
C VAL A 211 -11.40 11.24 7.44
N LEU A 212 -11.46 10.59 8.61
CA LEU A 212 -12.62 9.85 9.08
C LEU A 212 -13.87 10.72 9.30
N THR A 213 -13.69 11.99 9.64
CA THR A 213 -14.82 12.93 9.87
C THR A 213 -15.32 13.60 8.60
N ARG A 214 -14.64 13.41 7.45
CA ARG A 214 -14.94 14.05 6.16
C ARG A 214 -15.05 13.06 4.99
N SER A 215 -15.07 11.78 5.28
CA SER A 215 -15.26 10.71 4.28
C SER A 215 -16.72 10.67 3.79
#